data_9d26fba3e2562dfadb29f450182fe23b
#
_entry.id   9d26fba3e2562dfadb29f450182fe23b
#
_cell.length_a   1.000
_cell.length_b   1.000
_cell.length_c   1.000
_cell.angle_alpha   90.00
_cell.angle_beta   90.00
_cell.angle_gamma   90.00
#
_symmetry.space_group_name_H-M   'P 1'
#
loop_
_entity.id
_entity.type
_entity.pdbx_description
1 polymer ?
#
loop_
_entity_poly.entity_id
_entity_poly.type
_entity_poly.pdbx_seq_one_letter_code
_entity_poly.pdbx_strand_id
1 'polypeptide(L)'
;MYPAAALVARIPARPFASSTKESKIIYIVAVAPEATERMQLETERLILRSFREEDVDVMAQLFANPAFMRFSLGVFTERKQTVAFIEKVIGWDRAGIPSQFAVVPRGEEAVIGYCGFFHHAEVPGEIEIGYRLDPDYWNRGLITEAARAVRDHGFADLKLPRVISLIHPENIPSRRVAEKNGMKVEKEITFRGFPTLVYAITCEEWLANRDAS
;
A
#
# COMPACT_ATOMS: atom_id res chain seq x y z
N MET A 1 -9.02 2.97 24.97
CA MET A 1 -10.33 3.52 24.56
C MET A 1 -10.05 4.89 23.94
N TYR A 2 -9.96 5.00 22.60
CA TYR A 2 -9.78 6.26 21.90
C TYR A 2 -11.02 6.50 21.04
N PRO A 3 -11.65 7.67 21.12
CA PRO A 3 -12.82 7.99 20.31
C PRO A 3 -12.39 8.34 18.87
N ALA A 4 -13.07 7.74 17.90
CA ALA A 4 -13.00 8.11 16.50
C ALA A 4 -13.71 9.46 16.32
N ALA A 5 -12.96 10.49 15.93
CA ALA A 5 -13.52 11.75 15.44
C ALA A 5 -13.31 11.80 13.93
N ALA A 6 -14.38 11.55 13.20
CA ALA A 6 -14.44 11.73 11.76
C ALA A 6 -14.45 13.23 11.44
N LEU A 7 -13.42 13.73 10.78
CA LEU A 7 -13.39 15.06 10.17
C LEU A 7 -13.83 14.93 8.71
N VAL A 8 -15.13 15.03 8.48
CA VAL A 8 -15.69 15.15 7.12
C VAL A 8 -15.62 16.62 6.71
N ALA A 9 -14.69 16.97 5.84
CA ALA A 9 -14.65 18.28 5.20
C ALA A 9 -15.81 18.38 4.22
N ARG A 10 -16.82 19.22 4.53
CA ARG A 10 -17.89 19.60 3.61
C ARG A 10 -17.36 20.60 2.61
N ILE A 11 -17.34 20.24 1.34
CA ILE A 11 -17.16 21.19 0.22
C ILE A 11 -18.52 21.82 -0.07
N PRO A 12 -18.67 23.16 -0.04
CA PRO A 12 -19.94 23.80 -0.36
C PRO A 12 -20.17 23.81 -1.87
N ALA A 13 -21.33 23.30 -2.29
CA ALA A 13 -21.80 23.44 -3.65
C ALA A 13 -22.24 24.91 -3.91
N ARG A 14 -21.78 25.50 -5.01
CA ARG A 14 -22.26 26.80 -5.50
C ARG A 14 -23.61 26.64 -6.20
N PRO A 15 -24.59 27.55 -5.99
CA PRO A 15 -25.86 27.48 -6.67
C PRO A 15 -25.74 28.04 -8.12
N PHE A 16 -26.26 27.30 -9.06
CA PHE A 16 -26.53 27.81 -10.41
C PHE A 16 -28.01 28.18 -10.46
N ALA A 17 -28.29 29.41 -10.90
CA ALA A 17 -29.60 30.00 -10.89
C ALA A 17 -30.39 29.72 -12.19
N SER A 18 -31.73 29.60 -12.00
CA SER A 18 -32.83 29.95 -12.91
C SER A 18 -33.29 28.93 -13.94
N SER A 19 -34.51 28.48 -13.79
CA SER A 19 -35.72 28.70 -14.59
C SER A 19 -36.68 27.49 -14.52
N THR A 20 -37.82 27.75 -13.94
CA THR A 20 -39.15 27.08 -14.04
C THR A 20 -39.31 25.88 -14.96
N LYS A 21 -39.59 24.72 -14.36
CA LYS A 21 -40.64 23.73 -14.66
C LYS A 21 -40.60 22.63 -13.62
N GLU A 22 -41.73 22.17 -13.18
CA GLU A 22 -41.91 21.14 -12.16
C GLU A 22 -41.02 19.92 -12.43
N SER A 23 -39.92 19.80 -11.68
CA SER A 23 -39.07 18.63 -11.73
C SER A 23 -39.46 17.71 -10.59
N LYS A 24 -40.10 16.58 -10.93
CA LYS A 24 -40.22 15.42 -10.05
C LYS A 24 -38.81 15.10 -9.53
N ILE A 25 -38.58 15.29 -8.25
CA ILE A 25 -37.37 14.83 -7.57
C ILE A 25 -37.41 13.32 -7.59
N ILE A 26 -36.70 12.72 -8.53
CA ILE A 26 -36.42 11.28 -8.50
C ILE A 26 -35.28 11.12 -7.49
N TYR A 27 -35.60 10.63 -6.31
CA TYR A 27 -34.59 10.12 -5.38
C TYR A 27 -33.95 8.88 -6.04
N ILE A 28 -32.81 9.06 -6.68
CA ILE A 28 -31.96 7.92 -7.01
C ILE A 28 -31.43 7.43 -5.67
N VAL A 29 -32.07 6.42 -5.10
CA VAL A 29 -31.46 5.61 -4.07
C VAL A 29 -30.25 4.98 -4.76
N ALA A 30 -29.06 5.49 -4.47
CA ALA A 30 -27.84 4.82 -4.85
C ALA A 30 -27.87 3.47 -4.13
N VAL A 31 -28.30 2.43 -4.84
CA VAL A 31 -28.03 1.06 -4.45
C VAL A 31 -26.52 0.96 -4.42
N ALA A 32 -25.99 0.67 -3.24
CA ALA A 32 -24.56 0.41 -3.10
C ALA A 32 -24.17 -0.61 -4.18
N PRO A 33 -23.10 -0.38 -4.96
CA PRO A 33 -22.71 -1.31 -6.00
C PRO A 33 -22.45 -2.67 -5.34
N GLU A 34 -23.19 -3.67 -5.77
CA GLU A 34 -22.93 -5.07 -5.44
C GLU A 34 -21.50 -5.37 -5.89
N ALA A 35 -20.71 -5.93 -4.98
CA ALA A 35 -19.29 -6.27 -5.15
C ALA A 35 -18.46 -5.08 -5.64
N THR A 36 -17.94 -4.30 -4.70
CA THR A 36 -16.82 -3.38 -4.94
C THR A 36 -15.78 -4.13 -5.75
N GLU A 37 -15.51 -3.71 -6.99
CA GLU A 37 -14.38 -4.23 -7.76
C GLU A 37 -13.17 -4.05 -6.85
N ARG A 38 -12.65 -5.19 -6.36
CA ARG A 38 -11.53 -5.18 -5.43
C ARG A 38 -10.34 -4.60 -6.17
N MET A 39 -9.67 -3.63 -5.58
CA MET A 39 -8.50 -2.99 -6.16
C MET A 39 -7.49 -4.02 -6.61
N GLN A 40 -7.07 -3.94 -7.88
CA GLN A 40 -6.07 -4.83 -8.47
C GLN A 40 -5.14 -4.02 -9.38
N LEU A 41 -3.83 -4.20 -9.19
CA LEU A 41 -2.81 -3.70 -10.10
C LEU A 41 -2.19 -4.88 -10.82
N GLU A 42 -2.01 -4.75 -12.11
CA GLU A 42 -1.41 -5.78 -12.95
C GLU A 42 -0.06 -5.33 -13.49
N THR A 43 0.90 -6.23 -13.48
CA THR A 43 2.22 -6.03 -14.06
C THR A 43 2.50 -7.13 -15.10
N GLU A 44 3.69 -7.17 -15.67
CA GLU A 44 4.08 -8.21 -16.62
C GLU A 44 3.99 -9.62 -16.01
N ARG A 45 4.45 -9.78 -14.74
CA ARG A 45 4.58 -11.07 -14.07
C ARG A 45 3.74 -11.24 -12.83
N LEU A 46 3.09 -10.18 -12.33
CA LEU A 46 2.40 -10.17 -11.05
C LEU A 46 0.97 -9.63 -11.16
N ILE A 47 0.15 -10.10 -10.25
CA ILE A 47 -1.13 -9.53 -9.86
C ILE A 47 -0.99 -9.05 -8.41
N LEU A 48 -1.19 -7.76 -8.17
CA LEU A 48 -1.26 -7.17 -6.84
C LEU A 48 -2.75 -6.91 -6.55
N ARG A 49 -3.33 -7.68 -5.66
CA ARG A 49 -4.76 -7.61 -5.34
C ARG A 49 -5.02 -7.32 -3.87
N SER A 50 -6.20 -6.82 -3.56
CA SER A 50 -6.65 -6.72 -2.18
C SER A 50 -6.53 -8.06 -1.46
N PHE A 51 -6.17 -8.00 -0.17
CA PHE A 51 -6.15 -9.19 0.69
C PHE A 51 -7.55 -9.76 0.87
N ARG A 52 -7.60 -11.08 1.11
CA ARG A 52 -8.79 -11.86 1.41
C ARG A 52 -8.60 -12.61 2.71
N GLU A 53 -9.68 -13.01 3.34
CA GLU A 53 -9.63 -13.82 4.57
C GLU A 53 -8.95 -15.18 4.34
N GLU A 54 -9.09 -15.72 3.12
CA GLU A 54 -8.46 -16.98 2.71
C GLU A 54 -6.93 -16.90 2.63
N ASP A 55 -6.35 -15.69 2.56
CA ASP A 55 -4.90 -15.50 2.53
C ASP A 55 -4.23 -15.71 3.90
N VAL A 56 -5.01 -15.83 4.98
CA VAL A 56 -4.50 -15.95 6.36
C VAL A 56 -3.52 -17.10 6.51
N ASP A 57 -3.82 -18.27 5.97
CA ASP A 57 -3.02 -19.47 6.23
C ASP A 57 -1.67 -19.43 5.50
N VAL A 58 -1.63 -18.96 4.25
CA VAL A 58 -0.38 -18.79 3.52
C VAL A 58 0.45 -17.64 4.13
N MET A 59 -0.18 -16.54 4.51
CA MET A 59 0.52 -15.44 5.16
C MET A 59 1.03 -15.80 6.55
N ALA A 60 0.35 -16.66 7.30
CA ALA A 60 0.83 -17.17 8.60
C ALA A 60 2.13 -17.96 8.44
N GLN A 61 2.24 -18.79 7.40
CA GLN A 61 3.48 -19.49 7.08
C GLN A 61 4.61 -18.53 6.74
N LEU A 62 4.34 -17.51 5.90
CA LEU A 62 5.33 -16.50 5.54
C LEU A 62 5.76 -15.67 6.75
N PHE A 63 4.83 -15.21 7.60
CA PHE A 63 5.15 -14.43 8.79
C PHE A 63 5.86 -15.26 9.89
N ALA A 64 5.75 -16.57 9.88
CA ALA A 64 6.52 -17.45 10.75
C ALA A 64 7.95 -17.70 10.24
N ASN A 65 8.25 -17.38 8.97
CA ASN A 65 9.57 -17.57 8.38
C ASN A 65 10.55 -16.47 8.81
N PRO A 66 11.66 -16.79 9.52
CA PRO A 66 12.64 -15.78 9.96
C PRO A 66 13.30 -15.01 8.82
N ALA A 67 13.50 -15.64 7.65
CA ALA A 67 14.08 -14.96 6.49
C ALA A 67 13.12 -13.91 5.91
N PHE A 68 11.83 -14.25 5.80
CA PHE A 68 10.79 -13.31 5.37
C PHE A 68 10.65 -12.13 6.35
N MET A 69 10.79 -12.36 7.66
CA MET A 69 10.64 -11.38 8.73
C MET A 69 11.95 -10.73 9.19
N ARG A 70 13.06 -10.99 8.54
CA ARG A 70 14.42 -10.56 8.91
C ARG A 70 14.42 -9.04 9.08
N PHE A 71 14.26 -8.14 9.11
CA PHE A 71 14.24 -6.68 9.36
C PHE A 71 12.87 -6.19 9.83
N SER A 72 12.20 -7.00 10.66
CA SER A 72 10.97 -6.60 11.35
C SER A 72 11.11 -6.75 12.86
N LEU A 73 10.03 -6.51 13.60
CA LEU A 73 10.00 -6.67 15.06
C LEU A 73 9.96 -8.14 15.53
N GLY A 74 10.23 -9.09 14.63
CA GLY A 74 10.23 -10.52 14.89
C GLY A 74 9.20 -11.26 14.05
N VAL A 75 9.24 -12.60 14.13
CA VAL A 75 8.26 -13.47 13.47
C VAL A 75 6.91 -13.44 14.19
N PHE A 76 5.84 -13.75 13.46
CA PHE A 76 4.57 -14.03 14.10
C PHE A 76 4.55 -15.48 14.58
N THR A 77 4.31 -15.65 15.85
CA THR A 77 4.29 -16.98 16.50
C THR A 77 2.89 -17.54 16.64
N GLU A 78 1.88 -16.71 16.47
CA GLU A 78 0.47 -17.10 16.65
C GLU A 78 -0.35 -16.65 15.43
N ARG A 79 -1.21 -17.53 14.94
CA ARG A 79 -2.10 -17.26 13.79
C ARG A 79 -2.95 -15.99 13.98
N LYS A 80 -3.34 -15.67 15.21
CA LYS A 80 -4.13 -14.45 15.50
C LYS A 80 -3.42 -13.16 15.12
N GLN A 81 -2.07 -13.12 15.10
CA GLN A 81 -1.30 -11.94 14.67
C GLN A 81 -1.46 -11.71 13.17
N THR A 82 -1.46 -12.80 12.38
CA THR A 82 -1.72 -12.75 10.93
C THR A 82 -3.17 -12.34 10.66
N VAL A 83 -4.13 -12.90 11.38
CA VAL A 83 -5.55 -12.51 11.27
C VAL A 83 -5.69 -11.00 11.50
N ALA A 84 -5.15 -10.48 12.60
CA ALA A 84 -5.22 -9.05 12.92
C ALA A 84 -4.56 -8.17 11.85
N PHE A 85 -3.44 -8.62 11.25
CA PHE A 85 -2.81 -7.92 10.13
C PHE A 85 -3.74 -7.87 8.92
N ILE A 86 -4.30 -9.01 8.49
CA ILE A 86 -5.16 -9.09 7.30
C ILE A 86 -6.47 -8.34 7.51
N GLU A 87 -7.12 -8.47 8.65
CA GLU A 87 -8.34 -7.71 8.99
C GLU A 87 -8.10 -6.20 8.93
N LYS A 88 -6.96 -5.74 9.47
CA LYS A 88 -6.57 -4.32 9.42
C LYS A 88 -6.41 -3.85 7.97
N VAL A 89 -5.70 -4.62 7.14
CA VAL A 89 -5.44 -4.28 5.73
C VAL A 89 -6.74 -4.25 4.93
N ILE A 90 -7.61 -5.24 5.10
CA ILE A 90 -8.94 -5.29 4.49
C ILE A 90 -9.81 -4.11 4.97
N GLY A 91 -9.72 -3.77 6.26
CA GLY A 91 -10.44 -2.63 6.82
C GLY A 91 -10.01 -1.29 6.19
N TRP A 92 -8.73 -1.10 5.96
CA TRP A 92 -8.21 0.09 5.27
C TRP A 92 -8.68 0.14 3.81
N ASP A 93 -8.59 -0.98 3.09
CA ASP A 93 -9.04 -1.08 1.70
C ASP A 93 -10.55 -0.74 1.58
N ARG A 94 -11.38 -1.32 2.44
CA ARG A 94 -12.83 -1.00 2.51
C ARG A 94 -13.13 0.47 2.84
N ALA A 95 -12.25 1.11 3.59
CA ALA A 95 -12.37 2.52 3.95
C ALA A 95 -11.80 3.47 2.88
N GLY A 96 -11.27 2.96 1.76
CA GLY A 96 -10.60 3.75 0.73
C GLY A 96 -9.27 4.35 1.19
N ILE A 97 -8.67 3.79 2.24
CA ILE A 97 -7.35 4.20 2.73
C ILE A 97 -6.30 3.41 1.96
N PRO A 98 -5.26 4.06 1.38
CA PRO A 98 -4.18 3.36 0.71
C PRO A 98 -3.63 2.23 1.58
N SER A 99 -3.58 1.02 1.04
CA SER A 99 -3.34 -0.20 1.81
C SER A 99 -2.33 -1.12 1.12
N GLN A 100 -2.19 -2.32 1.65
CA GLN A 100 -1.27 -3.33 1.14
C GLN A 100 -1.98 -4.25 0.16
N PHE A 101 -1.25 -4.67 -0.86
CA PHE A 101 -1.70 -5.69 -1.81
C PHE A 101 -1.02 -7.01 -1.50
N ALA A 102 -1.77 -8.10 -1.61
CA ALA A 102 -1.22 -9.43 -1.75
C ALA A 102 -0.55 -9.55 -3.13
N VAL A 103 0.68 -10.04 -3.16
CA VAL A 103 1.46 -10.25 -4.39
C VAL A 103 1.28 -11.69 -4.84
N VAL A 104 0.79 -11.88 -6.06
CA VAL A 104 0.50 -13.19 -6.68
C VAL A 104 1.18 -13.24 -8.04
N PRO A 105 1.97 -14.28 -8.36
CA PRO A 105 2.50 -14.45 -9.71
C PRO A 105 1.35 -14.70 -10.72
N ARG A 106 1.49 -14.18 -11.95
CA ARG A 106 0.49 -14.46 -12.99
C ARG A 106 0.43 -15.95 -13.29
N GLY A 107 -0.79 -16.48 -13.37
CA GLY A 107 -1.03 -17.90 -13.61
C GLY A 107 -0.95 -18.78 -12.39
N GLU A 108 -0.67 -18.21 -11.22
CA GLU A 108 -0.71 -18.88 -9.92
C GLU A 108 -1.84 -18.30 -9.05
N GLU A 109 -2.22 -19.01 -7.99
CA GLU A 109 -3.20 -18.54 -7.01
C GLU A 109 -2.54 -18.17 -5.68
N ALA A 110 -1.35 -18.71 -5.45
CA ALA A 110 -0.64 -18.56 -4.18
C ALA A 110 -0.11 -17.14 -3.97
N VAL A 111 -0.35 -16.59 -2.77
CA VAL A 111 0.26 -15.35 -2.34
C VAL A 111 1.71 -15.62 -1.97
N ILE A 112 2.63 -14.88 -2.58
CA ILE A 112 4.08 -14.99 -2.33
C ILE A 112 4.63 -13.84 -1.49
N GLY A 113 3.78 -12.94 -1.01
CA GLY A 113 4.19 -11.81 -0.21
C GLY A 113 3.21 -10.65 -0.30
N TYR A 114 3.69 -9.47 0.03
CA TYR A 114 2.90 -8.23 -0.06
C TYR A 114 3.74 -7.04 -0.50
N CYS A 115 3.07 -6.07 -1.11
CA CYS A 115 3.62 -4.76 -1.43
C CYS A 115 2.50 -3.73 -1.37
N GLY A 116 2.74 -2.56 -0.77
CA GLY A 116 1.69 -1.53 -0.68
C GLY A 116 2.03 -0.44 0.30
N PHE A 117 1.02 0.28 0.73
CA PHE A 117 1.13 1.47 1.55
C PHE A 117 0.99 1.16 3.04
N PHE A 118 1.86 1.76 3.84
CA PHE A 118 1.79 1.73 5.30
C PHE A 118 1.62 3.14 5.87
N HIS A 119 0.93 3.20 6.99
CA HIS A 119 0.74 4.41 7.78
C HIS A 119 1.31 4.17 9.18
N HIS A 120 2.23 5.02 9.60
CA HIS A 120 2.91 4.91 10.89
C HIS A 120 2.66 6.14 11.74
N ALA A 121 2.25 5.93 13.00
CA ALA A 121 2.06 7.03 13.95
C ALA A 121 3.37 7.77 14.28
N GLU A 122 4.50 7.06 14.15
CA GLU A 122 5.83 7.59 14.44
C GLU A 122 6.36 8.55 13.37
N VAL A 123 5.79 8.52 12.16
CA VAL A 123 6.10 9.42 11.04
C VAL A 123 4.79 10.00 10.48
N PRO A 124 4.12 10.86 11.21
CA PRO A 124 2.79 11.35 10.85
C PRO A 124 2.81 12.11 9.52
N GLY A 125 1.81 11.87 8.69
CA GLY A 125 1.68 12.51 7.36
C GLY A 125 2.51 11.86 6.26
N GLU A 126 3.38 10.91 6.58
CA GLU A 126 4.12 10.13 5.59
C GLU A 126 3.38 8.85 5.21
N ILE A 127 3.44 8.49 3.93
CA ILE A 127 2.94 7.22 3.41
C ILE A 127 4.14 6.40 2.94
N GLU A 128 4.33 5.25 3.58
CA GLU A 128 5.43 4.34 3.24
C GLU A 128 4.99 3.34 2.16
N ILE A 129 5.86 3.11 1.17
CA ILE A 129 5.81 1.90 0.34
C ILE A 129 6.69 0.86 1.01
N GLY A 130 6.04 -0.18 1.56
CA GLY A 130 6.70 -1.31 2.18
C GLY A 130 6.35 -2.62 1.49
N TYR A 131 7.25 -3.60 1.58
CA TYR A 131 7.11 -4.87 0.88
C TYR A 131 7.88 -6.00 1.54
N ARG A 132 7.40 -7.22 1.32
CA ARG A 132 8.08 -8.48 1.63
C ARG A 132 7.72 -9.54 0.60
N LEU A 133 8.69 -10.38 0.30
CA LEU A 133 8.53 -11.48 -0.64
C LEU A 133 9.08 -12.77 -0.04
N ASP A 134 8.41 -13.88 -0.32
CA ASP A 134 8.89 -15.22 0.01
C ASP A 134 10.34 -15.39 -0.50
N PRO A 135 11.27 -15.87 0.36
CA PRO A 135 12.65 -16.11 -0.01
C PRO A 135 12.84 -16.91 -1.30
N ASP A 136 11.96 -17.86 -1.60
CA ASP A 136 12.02 -18.69 -2.80
C ASP A 136 11.84 -17.87 -4.11
N TYR A 137 11.30 -16.66 -3.99
CA TYR A 137 11.08 -15.73 -5.11
C TYR A 137 12.07 -14.56 -5.16
N TRP A 138 13.10 -14.55 -4.28
CA TRP A 138 14.09 -13.47 -4.27
C TRP A 138 15.00 -13.47 -5.51
N ASN A 139 15.65 -12.34 -5.72
CA ASN A 139 16.61 -12.10 -6.82
C ASN A 139 16.06 -12.25 -8.25
N ARG A 140 14.72 -12.33 -8.40
CA ARG A 140 14.05 -12.42 -9.70
C ARG A 140 13.50 -11.05 -10.17
N GLY A 141 13.71 -9.98 -9.42
CA GLY A 141 13.22 -8.63 -9.73
C GLY A 141 11.72 -8.40 -9.45
N LEU A 142 10.99 -9.41 -8.98
CA LEU A 142 9.54 -9.35 -8.78
C LEU A 142 9.12 -8.24 -7.81
N ILE A 143 9.81 -8.11 -6.68
CA ILE A 143 9.45 -7.07 -5.71
C ILE A 143 9.76 -5.65 -6.19
N THR A 144 10.76 -5.47 -7.05
CA THR A 144 11.02 -4.20 -7.72
C THR A 144 9.89 -3.84 -8.67
N GLU A 145 9.38 -4.82 -9.43
CA GLU A 145 8.24 -4.68 -10.32
C GLU A 145 6.97 -4.30 -9.55
N ALA A 146 6.67 -5.00 -8.46
CA ALA A 146 5.56 -4.70 -7.57
C ALA A 146 5.66 -3.28 -6.97
N ALA A 147 6.83 -2.90 -6.44
CA ALA A 147 7.04 -1.59 -5.83
C ALA A 147 6.89 -0.43 -6.83
N ARG A 148 7.29 -0.64 -8.10
CA ARG A 148 7.06 0.34 -9.17
C ARG A 148 5.57 0.51 -9.45
N ALA A 149 4.82 -0.59 -9.59
CA ALA A 149 3.37 -0.53 -9.81
C ALA A 149 2.65 0.18 -8.66
N VAL A 150 3.01 -0.10 -7.42
CA VAL A 150 2.45 0.57 -6.23
C VAL A 150 2.80 2.06 -6.22
N ARG A 151 4.06 2.43 -6.50
CA ARG A 151 4.49 3.84 -6.62
C ARG A 151 3.68 4.57 -7.69
N ASP A 152 3.59 3.97 -8.87
CA ASP A 152 2.90 4.58 -10.02
C ASP A 152 1.40 4.74 -9.72
N HIS A 153 0.76 3.77 -9.09
CA HIS A 153 -0.60 3.87 -8.57
C HIS A 153 -0.73 5.01 -7.54
N GLY A 154 0.21 5.09 -6.59
CA GLY A 154 0.23 6.16 -5.59
C GLY A 154 0.23 7.56 -6.21
N PHE A 155 1.03 7.79 -7.24
CA PHE A 155 1.13 9.09 -7.90
C PHE A 155 0.04 9.31 -8.95
N ALA A 156 -0.19 8.33 -9.82
CA ALA A 156 -1.12 8.49 -10.94
C ALA A 156 -2.58 8.48 -10.50
N ASP A 157 -2.97 7.59 -9.59
CA ASP A 157 -4.37 7.35 -9.23
C ASP A 157 -4.73 8.01 -7.90
N LEU A 158 -3.92 7.78 -6.84
CA LEU A 158 -4.18 8.30 -5.50
C LEU A 158 -3.73 9.75 -5.31
N LYS A 159 -2.99 10.33 -6.28
CA LYS A 159 -2.50 11.72 -6.25
C LYS A 159 -1.66 12.05 -5.01
N LEU A 160 -0.93 11.07 -4.51
CA LEU A 160 -0.02 11.29 -3.38
C LEU A 160 1.07 12.28 -3.77
N PRO A 161 1.42 13.27 -2.93
CA PRO A 161 2.46 14.24 -3.25
C PRO A 161 3.87 13.64 -3.15
N ARG A 162 4.04 12.66 -2.26
CA ARG A 162 5.29 11.92 -2.05
C ARG A 162 5.02 10.57 -1.38
N VAL A 163 6.00 9.69 -1.48
CA VAL A 163 6.05 8.42 -0.74
C VAL A 163 7.44 8.20 -0.18
N ILE A 164 7.53 7.46 0.93
CA ILE A 164 8.79 7.08 1.56
C ILE A 164 8.96 5.55 1.59
N SER A 165 10.15 5.09 1.95
CA SER A 165 10.41 3.73 2.44
C SER A 165 11.36 3.78 3.62
N LEU A 166 11.02 3.07 4.70
CA LEU A 166 11.78 3.00 5.94
C LEU A 166 12.65 1.74 5.93
N ILE A 167 13.96 1.89 5.77
CA ILE A 167 14.84 0.76 5.49
C ILE A 167 16.01 0.74 6.48
N HIS A 168 16.19 -0.40 7.17
CA HIS A 168 17.38 -0.60 8.00
C HIS A 168 18.66 -0.51 7.15
N PRO A 169 19.73 0.18 7.60
CA PRO A 169 20.95 0.39 6.80
C PRO A 169 21.58 -0.90 6.25
N GLU A 170 21.51 -1.99 7.00
CA GLU A 170 22.02 -3.31 6.57
C GLU A 170 21.11 -4.07 5.61
N ASN A 171 19.87 -3.60 5.38
CA ASN A 171 18.95 -4.24 4.43
C ASN A 171 19.28 -3.83 2.99
N ILE A 172 20.47 -4.26 2.52
CA ILE A 172 20.97 -3.94 1.19
C ILE A 172 19.99 -4.32 0.08
N PRO A 173 19.30 -5.49 0.11
CA PRO A 173 18.31 -5.82 -0.91
C PRO A 173 17.17 -4.79 -1.02
N SER A 174 16.59 -4.36 0.11
CA SER A 174 15.51 -3.37 0.10
C SER A 174 15.99 -1.98 -0.33
N ARG A 175 17.22 -1.59 0.03
CA ARG A 175 17.85 -0.35 -0.44
C ARG A 175 17.93 -0.32 -1.97
N ARG A 176 18.39 -1.41 -2.58
CA ARG A 176 18.46 -1.54 -4.05
C ARG A 176 17.08 -1.49 -4.71
N VAL A 177 16.04 -2.01 -4.05
CA VAL A 177 14.66 -1.90 -4.56
C VAL A 177 14.20 -0.44 -4.52
N ALA A 178 14.41 0.27 -3.41
CA ALA A 178 14.06 1.68 -3.27
C ALA A 178 14.79 2.54 -4.33
N GLU A 179 16.10 2.33 -4.52
CA GLU A 179 16.91 3.02 -5.54
C GLU A 179 16.38 2.77 -6.97
N LYS A 180 16.08 1.50 -7.30
CA LYS A 180 15.47 1.13 -8.60
C LYS A 180 14.03 1.66 -8.76
N ASN A 181 13.37 1.98 -7.66
CA ASN A 181 12.07 2.62 -7.62
C ASN A 181 12.16 4.15 -7.75
N GLY A 182 13.38 4.70 -7.96
CA GLY A 182 13.65 6.12 -8.15
C GLY A 182 13.78 6.90 -6.84
N MET A 183 13.76 6.22 -5.70
CA MET A 183 13.86 6.85 -4.38
C MET A 183 15.32 7.13 -4.03
N LYS A 184 15.56 8.19 -3.26
CA LYS A 184 16.88 8.58 -2.74
C LYS A 184 16.84 8.66 -1.23
N VAL A 185 17.97 8.42 -0.58
CA VAL A 185 18.11 8.65 0.88
C VAL A 185 17.94 10.14 1.15
N GLU A 186 16.96 10.49 1.98
CA GLU A 186 16.73 11.87 2.42
C GLU A 186 17.39 12.13 3.78
N LYS A 187 17.24 11.20 4.72
CA LYS A 187 17.77 11.31 6.08
C LYS A 187 17.86 9.94 6.77
N GLU A 188 18.52 9.93 7.90
CA GLU A 188 18.54 8.83 8.84
C GLU A 188 17.76 9.21 10.10
N ILE A 189 16.97 8.27 10.62
CA ILE A 189 16.17 8.43 11.85
C ILE A 189 16.32 7.19 12.73
N THR A 190 15.86 7.30 13.98
CA THR A 190 15.58 6.11 14.79
C THR A 190 14.09 5.80 14.66
N PHE A 191 13.77 4.64 14.11
CA PHE A 191 12.40 4.16 13.98
C PHE A 191 12.22 2.87 14.77
N ARG A 192 11.30 2.87 15.72
CA ARG A 192 11.05 1.73 16.63
C ARG A 192 12.30 1.19 17.34
N GLY A 193 13.24 2.09 17.66
CA GLY A 193 14.50 1.75 18.33
C GLY A 193 15.63 1.28 17.40
N PHE A 194 15.43 1.28 16.08
CA PHE A 194 16.43 0.87 15.10
C PHE A 194 16.88 2.04 14.22
N PRO A 195 18.19 2.10 13.84
CA PRO A 195 18.64 3.02 12.82
C PRO A 195 17.92 2.74 11.50
N THR A 196 17.40 3.77 10.86
CA THR A 196 16.54 3.64 9.70
C THR A 196 16.80 4.75 8.70
N LEU A 197 17.14 4.36 7.46
CA LEU A 197 17.24 5.28 6.32
C LEU A 197 15.84 5.57 5.81
N VAL A 198 15.49 6.84 5.68
CA VAL A 198 14.30 7.31 4.99
C VAL A 198 14.66 7.51 3.53
N TYR A 199 14.20 6.62 2.68
CA TYR A 199 14.19 6.80 1.24
C TYR A 199 12.91 7.55 0.85
N ALA A 200 13.01 8.50 -0.08
CA ALA A 200 11.86 9.28 -0.52
C ALA A 200 11.89 9.54 -2.03
N ILE A 201 10.71 9.77 -2.60
CA ILE A 201 10.49 10.29 -3.95
C ILE A 201 9.22 11.13 -3.94
N THR A 202 9.25 12.28 -4.62
CA THR A 202 8.07 13.13 -4.85
C THR A 202 7.39 12.81 -6.17
N CYS A 203 6.13 13.24 -6.31
CA CYS A 203 5.41 13.15 -7.57
C CYS A 203 6.12 13.91 -8.70
N GLU A 204 6.71 15.08 -8.41
CA GLU A 204 7.48 15.86 -9.39
C GLU A 204 8.70 15.11 -9.90
N GLU A 205 9.49 14.50 -9.00
CA GLU A 205 10.65 13.69 -9.37
C GLU A 205 10.25 12.45 -10.19
N TRP A 206 9.13 11.82 -9.85
CA TRP A 206 8.58 10.70 -10.60
C TRP A 206 8.18 11.11 -12.03
N LEU A 207 7.49 12.24 -12.21
CA LEU A 207 7.13 12.78 -13.52
C LEU A 207 8.38 13.08 -14.35
N ALA A 208 9.36 13.79 -13.78
CA ALA A 208 10.62 14.11 -14.46
C ALA A 208 11.40 12.87 -14.93
N ASN A 209 11.39 11.81 -14.13
CA ASN A 209 12.05 10.55 -14.49
C ASN A 209 11.35 9.80 -15.63
N ARG A 210 10.03 9.98 -15.81
CA ARG A 210 9.26 9.38 -16.91
C ARG A 210 9.52 10.08 -18.23
N ASP A 211 9.67 11.40 -18.21
CA ASP A 211 9.91 12.20 -19.42
C ASP A 211 11.33 12.03 -19.95
N ALA A 212 12.25 11.50 -19.12
CA ALA A 212 13.65 11.25 -19.47
C ALA A 212 13.92 9.81 -19.96
N SER A 213 12.93 8.91 -19.95
CA SER A 213 13.06 7.48 -20.31
C SER A 213 12.43 7.18 -21.64
#